data_2076168410a7cca0b8cd24f2b23cf2d5
#
_entry.id   2076168410a7cca0b8cd24f2b23cf2d5
#
_cell.length_a   1.000
_cell.length_b   1.000
_cell.length_c   1.000
_cell.angle_alpha   90.00
_cell.angle_beta   90.00
_cell.angle_gamma   90.00
#
_symmetry.space_group_name_H-M   'P 1'
#
loop_
_entity.id
_entity.type
_entity.pdbx_description
1 polymer ?
#
loop_
_entity_poly.entity_id
_entity_poly.type
_entity_poly.pdbx_seq_one_letter_code
_entity_poly.pdbx_strand_id
1 'polypeptide(L)'
;MSAVSGFGKTLVIITGASKGFGRALALSVAPRLAAGSVLILAARSEDRLQELKRDLCRGESALTVRCVAADLGCKAGVEKVLTETRDTDPDIDHLLLFNNAASLGDVSRYCRDFTDVDEVNSYLSLNVSSALCLTAGVLRSVPRRAGLTRVIVNVSSLCALRPFPSWVLYCSGKAARDMMFRVLAEEEPDLRVLNYAPDVPWFPQGLWTRTCSCRRGAALRTTV
;
A
#
# COMPACT_ATOMS: atom_id res chain seq x y z
N MET A 1 -11.89 19.08 -23.08
CA MET A 1 -11.44 18.32 -21.91
C MET A 1 -10.87 17.01 -22.43
N SER A 2 -9.55 16.82 -22.44
CA SER A 2 -8.95 15.56 -22.86
C SER A 2 -9.36 14.49 -21.87
N ALA A 3 -9.99 13.41 -22.33
CA ALA A 3 -10.28 12.24 -21.51
C ALA A 3 -8.97 11.79 -20.87
N VAL A 4 -8.91 11.78 -19.56
CA VAL A 4 -7.82 11.13 -18.82
C VAL A 4 -7.89 9.67 -19.28
N SER A 5 -6.86 9.21 -20.02
CA SER A 5 -6.78 7.82 -20.45
C SER A 5 -6.84 6.95 -19.20
N GLY A 6 -7.91 6.17 -19.07
CA GLY A 6 -8.06 5.23 -17.95
C GLY A 6 -6.94 4.18 -17.95
N PHE A 7 -6.79 3.50 -16.84
CA PHE A 7 -5.96 2.30 -16.79
C PHE A 7 -6.60 1.21 -17.67
N GLY A 8 -5.79 0.40 -18.35
CA GLY A 8 -6.25 -0.84 -18.99
C GLY A 8 -6.84 -1.83 -17.97
N LYS A 9 -6.98 -3.09 -18.37
CA LYS A 9 -7.43 -4.17 -17.46
C LYS A 9 -6.43 -4.32 -16.31
N THR A 10 -6.84 -4.06 -15.10
CA THR A 10 -5.95 -3.84 -13.95
C THR A 10 -6.34 -4.72 -12.77
N LEU A 11 -5.35 -5.33 -12.13
CA LEU A 11 -5.47 -5.86 -10.77
C LEU A 11 -5.02 -4.80 -9.78
N VAL A 12 -5.93 -4.34 -8.94
CA VAL A 12 -5.65 -3.40 -7.85
C VAL A 12 -5.83 -4.09 -6.52
N ILE A 13 -4.84 -3.98 -5.63
CA ILE A 13 -4.89 -4.50 -4.27
C ILE A 13 -4.69 -3.34 -3.31
N ILE A 14 -5.65 -3.10 -2.41
CA ILE A 14 -5.57 -2.03 -1.40
C ILE A 14 -5.69 -2.65 -0.01
N THR A 15 -4.63 -2.55 0.78
CA THR A 15 -4.66 -2.95 2.19
C THR A 15 -5.13 -1.81 3.08
N GLY A 16 -5.86 -2.12 4.17
CA GLY A 16 -6.45 -1.12 5.05
C GLY A 16 -7.57 -0.31 4.38
N ALA A 17 -8.33 -0.96 3.48
CA ALA A 17 -9.34 -0.30 2.63
C ALA A 17 -10.64 0.09 3.35
N SER A 18 -10.88 -0.37 4.58
CA SER A 18 -12.18 -0.21 5.27
C SER A 18 -12.49 1.22 5.72
N LYS A 19 -11.49 2.11 5.82
CA LYS A 19 -11.65 3.49 6.28
C LYS A 19 -10.51 4.40 5.81
N GLY A 20 -10.67 5.71 6.07
CA GLY A 20 -9.62 6.72 5.88
C GLY A 20 -9.07 6.74 4.46
N PHE A 21 -7.74 6.86 4.35
CA PHE A 21 -7.05 7.00 3.09
C PHE A 21 -7.27 5.80 2.14
N GLY A 22 -7.22 4.55 2.65
CA GLY A 22 -7.44 3.37 1.83
C GLY A 22 -8.84 3.30 1.21
N ARG A 23 -9.89 3.73 1.95
CA ARG A 23 -11.26 3.84 1.42
C ARG A 23 -11.35 4.93 0.35
N ALA A 24 -10.81 6.10 0.62
CA ALA A 24 -10.80 7.20 -0.34
C ALA A 24 -10.04 6.83 -1.63
N LEU A 25 -8.93 6.11 -1.49
CA LEU A 25 -8.15 5.60 -2.61
C LEU A 25 -8.96 4.63 -3.47
N ALA A 26 -9.68 3.68 -2.87
CA ALA A 26 -10.53 2.74 -3.60
C ALA A 26 -11.60 3.47 -4.42
N LEU A 27 -12.30 4.44 -3.81
CA LEU A 27 -13.30 5.27 -4.50
C LEU A 27 -12.71 6.13 -5.62
N SER A 28 -11.46 6.59 -5.46
CA SER A 28 -10.78 7.41 -6.46
C SER A 28 -10.25 6.60 -7.65
N VAL A 29 -9.79 5.37 -7.42
CA VAL A 29 -9.19 4.52 -8.45
C VAL A 29 -10.25 3.79 -9.27
N ALA A 30 -11.31 3.27 -8.63
CA ALA A 30 -12.33 2.45 -9.28
C ALA A 30 -12.92 3.06 -10.57
N PRO A 31 -13.28 4.36 -10.63
CA PRO A 31 -13.83 4.95 -11.86
C PRO A 31 -12.83 5.05 -13.03
N ARG A 32 -11.55 4.78 -12.78
CA ARG A 32 -10.46 4.85 -13.78
C ARG A 32 -10.08 3.48 -14.34
N LEU A 33 -10.65 2.42 -13.80
CA LEU A 33 -10.34 1.04 -14.19
C LEU A 33 -11.18 0.62 -15.39
N ALA A 34 -10.57 -0.08 -16.33
CA ALA A 34 -11.27 -0.66 -17.47
C ALA A 34 -12.17 -1.83 -17.04
N ALA A 35 -13.14 -2.16 -17.89
CA ALA A 35 -13.96 -3.36 -17.74
C ALA A 35 -13.08 -4.62 -17.60
N GLY A 36 -13.50 -5.57 -16.77
CA GLY A 36 -12.75 -6.78 -16.47
C GLY A 36 -11.61 -6.59 -15.47
N SER A 37 -11.41 -5.38 -14.93
CA SER A 37 -10.47 -5.16 -13.83
C SER A 37 -10.95 -5.78 -12.52
N VAL A 38 -9.99 -6.13 -11.65
CA VAL A 38 -10.26 -6.68 -10.32
C VAL A 38 -9.73 -5.74 -9.24
N LEU A 39 -10.57 -5.42 -8.26
CA LEU A 39 -10.21 -4.61 -7.10
C LEU A 39 -10.32 -5.45 -5.83
N ILE A 40 -9.18 -5.82 -5.23
CA ILE A 40 -9.09 -6.55 -3.97
C ILE A 40 -8.95 -5.55 -2.83
N LEU A 41 -9.92 -5.55 -1.91
CA LEU A 41 -9.98 -4.69 -0.74
C LEU A 41 -9.76 -5.51 0.52
N ALA A 42 -8.63 -5.31 1.20
CA ALA A 42 -8.28 -6.07 2.39
C ALA A 42 -8.32 -5.19 3.66
N ALA A 43 -9.01 -5.67 4.70
CA ALA A 43 -9.04 -5.07 6.03
C ALA A 43 -9.65 -6.05 7.04
N ARG A 44 -9.59 -5.74 8.35
CA ARG A 44 -10.18 -6.59 9.41
C ARG A 44 -11.71 -6.52 9.46
N SER A 45 -12.29 -5.36 9.14
CA SER A 45 -13.74 -5.10 9.27
C SER A 45 -14.46 -5.48 7.99
N GLU A 46 -15.08 -6.66 7.98
CA GLU A 46 -15.83 -7.16 6.83
C GLU A 46 -17.02 -6.26 6.49
N ASP A 47 -17.80 -5.84 7.48
CA ASP A 47 -18.99 -5.00 7.27
C ASP A 47 -18.65 -3.71 6.51
N ARG A 48 -17.53 -3.05 6.89
CA ARG A 48 -17.07 -1.84 6.22
C ARG A 48 -16.55 -2.08 4.81
N LEU A 49 -15.95 -3.25 4.55
CA LEU A 49 -15.55 -3.64 3.20
C LEU A 49 -16.78 -3.89 2.32
N GLN A 50 -17.81 -4.53 2.85
CA GLN A 50 -19.07 -4.77 2.12
C GLN A 50 -19.84 -3.47 1.87
N GLU A 51 -19.81 -2.52 2.80
CA GLU A 51 -20.32 -1.16 2.58
C GLU A 51 -19.59 -0.48 1.43
N LEU A 52 -18.25 -0.47 1.46
CA LEU A 52 -17.43 0.12 0.40
C LEU A 52 -17.68 -0.56 -0.95
N LYS A 53 -17.81 -1.88 -0.99
CA LYS A 53 -18.16 -2.62 -2.20
C LYS A 53 -19.50 -2.15 -2.77
N ARG A 54 -20.52 -1.99 -1.92
CA ARG A 54 -21.84 -1.45 -2.36
C ARG A 54 -21.71 -0.06 -2.96
N ASP A 55 -20.88 0.83 -2.36
CA ASP A 55 -20.64 2.17 -2.88
C ASP A 55 -19.95 2.14 -4.25
N LEU A 56 -18.97 1.24 -4.43
CA LEU A 56 -18.23 1.07 -5.67
C LEU A 56 -19.07 0.47 -6.81
N CYS A 57 -20.05 -0.37 -6.46
CA CYS A 57 -20.92 -1.06 -7.42
C CYS A 57 -22.24 -0.32 -7.72
N ARG A 58 -22.40 0.95 -7.27
CA ARG A 58 -23.59 1.79 -7.53
C ARG A 58 -23.67 2.33 -8.96
N GLY A 59 -23.28 1.56 -9.94
CA GLY A 59 -23.32 1.93 -11.36
C GLY A 59 -23.12 0.70 -12.24
N GLU A 60 -23.22 0.89 -13.56
CA GLU A 60 -22.93 -0.16 -14.55
C GLU A 60 -21.42 -0.40 -14.67
N SER A 61 -20.75 -0.62 -13.53
CA SER A 61 -19.31 -0.90 -13.50
C SER A 61 -19.07 -2.39 -13.78
N ALA A 62 -18.42 -2.72 -14.86
CA ALA A 62 -17.92 -4.08 -15.15
C ALA A 62 -16.66 -4.43 -14.31
N LEU A 63 -16.54 -3.85 -13.12
CA LEU A 63 -15.46 -4.04 -12.16
C LEU A 63 -15.78 -5.19 -11.20
N THR A 64 -14.86 -6.13 -11.04
CA THR A 64 -14.97 -7.17 -10.00
C THR A 64 -14.37 -6.67 -8.69
N VAL A 65 -15.20 -6.49 -7.65
CA VAL A 65 -14.75 -6.08 -6.31
C VAL A 65 -14.75 -7.29 -5.38
N ARG A 66 -13.57 -7.64 -4.83
CA ARG A 66 -13.37 -8.71 -3.86
C ARG A 66 -13.03 -8.12 -2.50
N CYS A 67 -13.82 -8.49 -1.47
CA CYS A 67 -13.59 -8.07 -0.09
C CYS A 67 -12.88 -9.20 0.67
N VAL A 68 -11.76 -8.90 1.30
CA VAL A 68 -10.97 -9.87 2.06
C VAL A 68 -10.90 -9.42 3.52
N ALA A 69 -11.73 -10.03 4.36
CA ALA A 69 -11.65 -9.84 5.81
C ALA A 69 -10.43 -10.57 6.37
N ALA A 70 -9.36 -9.80 6.65
CA ALA A 70 -8.07 -10.35 7.05
C ALA A 70 -7.34 -9.46 8.05
N ASP A 71 -6.75 -10.10 9.06
CA ASP A 71 -5.75 -9.46 9.91
C ASP A 71 -4.36 -9.69 9.31
N LEU A 72 -3.78 -8.64 8.74
CA LEU A 72 -2.45 -8.71 8.13
C LEU A 72 -1.31 -8.82 9.17
N GLY A 73 -1.59 -8.66 10.45
CA GLY A 73 -0.64 -8.93 11.52
C GLY A 73 -0.27 -10.41 11.69
N CYS A 74 -0.95 -11.32 10.98
CA CYS A 74 -0.68 -12.74 11.05
C CYS A 74 -0.56 -13.38 9.65
N LYS A 75 0.14 -14.52 9.58
CA LYS A 75 0.38 -15.28 8.35
C LYS A 75 -0.92 -15.62 7.62
N ALA A 76 -1.94 -16.08 8.36
CA ALA A 76 -3.21 -16.48 7.76
C ALA A 76 -3.93 -15.32 7.05
N GLY A 77 -3.84 -14.10 7.59
CA GLY A 77 -4.42 -12.92 6.97
C GLY A 77 -3.72 -12.52 5.69
N VAL A 78 -2.39 -12.56 5.66
CA VAL A 78 -1.60 -12.31 4.44
C VAL A 78 -1.94 -13.35 3.38
N GLU A 79 -2.00 -14.64 3.75
CA GLU A 79 -2.30 -15.74 2.83
C GLU A 79 -3.70 -15.63 2.21
N LYS A 80 -4.71 -15.17 2.95
CA LYS A 80 -6.04 -14.89 2.39
C LYS A 80 -5.98 -13.90 1.22
N VAL A 81 -5.22 -12.82 1.35
CA VAL A 81 -5.09 -11.82 0.28
C VAL A 81 -4.32 -12.40 -0.90
N LEU A 82 -3.29 -13.21 -0.66
CA LEU A 82 -2.50 -13.86 -1.70
C LEU A 82 -3.33 -14.90 -2.48
N THR A 83 -4.23 -15.61 -1.82
CA THR A 83 -5.15 -16.54 -2.48
C THR A 83 -6.03 -15.79 -3.49
N GLU A 84 -6.69 -14.71 -3.08
CA GLU A 84 -7.50 -13.89 -3.99
C GLU A 84 -6.68 -13.29 -5.14
N THR A 85 -5.39 -13.02 -4.92
CA THR A 85 -4.48 -12.54 -5.96
C THR A 85 -4.21 -13.63 -7.00
N ARG A 86 -3.95 -14.87 -6.56
CA ARG A 86 -3.70 -16.02 -7.44
C ARG A 86 -4.93 -16.41 -8.27
N ASP A 87 -6.12 -16.23 -7.72
CA ASP A 87 -7.39 -16.53 -8.39
C ASP A 87 -7.81 -15.45 -9.41
N THR A 88 -6.93 -14.47 -9.66
CA THR A 88 -7.20 -13.42 -10.65
C THR A 88 -6.71 -13.87 -12.02
N ASP A 89 -7.51 -13.58 -13.06
CA ASP A 89 -7.13 -13.79 -14.45
C ASP A 89 -5.75 -13.15 -14.72
N PRO A 90 -4.78 -13.91 -15.23
CA PRO A 90 -3.44 -13.39 -15.51
C PRO A 90 -3.40 -12.36 -16.65
N ASP A 91 -4.43 -12.28 -17.48
CA ASP A 91 -4.49 -11.35 -18.62
C ASP A 91 -4.90 -9.94 -18.15
N ILE A 92 -3.95 -9.23 -17.55
CA ILE A 92 -4.06 -7.86 -17.07
C ILE A 92 -2.94 -6.99 -17.67
N ASP A 93 -3.21 -5.70 -17.89
CA ASP A 93 -2.22 -4.73 -18.37
C ASP A 93 -1.43 -4.10 -17.21
N HIS A 94 -2.07 -4.01 -16.03
CA HIS A 94 -1.48 -3.36 -14.87
C HIS A 94 -1.70 -4.16 -13.58
N LEU A 95 -0.67 -4.19 -12.73
CA LEU A 95 -0.75 -4.55 -11.32
C LEU A 95 -0.49 -3.30 -10.47
N LEU A 96 -1.41 -2.96 -9.57
CA LEU A 96 -1.25 -1.88 -8.58
C LEU A 96 -1.44 -2.44 -7.17
N LEU A 97 -0.38 -2.48 -6.37
CA LEU A 97 -0.46 -2.84 -4.95
C LEU A 97 -0.26 -1.60 -4.08
N PHE A 98 -1.24 -1.30 -3.24
CA PHE A 98 -1.17 -0.23 -2.24
C PHE A 98 -0.99 -0.83 -0.84
N ASN A 99 0.23 -0.80 -0.34
CA ASN A 99 0.58 -1.13 1.03
C ASN A 99 0.20 0.03 1.96
N ASN A 100 -1.10 0.15 2.26
CA ASN A 100 -1.66 1.22 3.08
C ASN A 100 -1.95 0.78 4.52
N ALA A 101 -2.28 -0.50 4.76
CA ALA A 101 -2.56 -0.99 6.11
C ALA A 101 -1.42 -0.66 7.08
N ALA A 102 -1.77 -0.02 8.18
CA ALA A 102 -0.87 0.32 9.27
C ALA A 102 -1.67 0.69 10.53
N SER A 103 -1.03 0.62 11.68
CA SER A 103 -1.51 1.15 12.95
C SER A 103 -0.52 2.17 13.48
N LEU A 104 -1.02 3.23 14.10
CA LEU A 104 -0.17 4.18 14.82
C LEU A 104 0.47 3.51 16.06
N GLY A 105 -0.22 2.53 16.63
CA GLY A 105 0.16 1.91 17.90
C GLY A 105 -0.15 2.81 19.09
N ASP A 106 0.44 2.48 20.21
CA ASP A 106 0.38 3.31 21.43
C ASP A 106 1.45 4.40 21.38
N VAL A 107 1.01 5.65 21.27
CA VAL A 107 1.88 6.84 21.24
C VAL A 107 1.89 7.61 22.57
N SER A 108 1.36 7.02 23.64
CA SER A 108 1.37 7.61 24.98
C SER A 108 2.66 7.30 25.75
N ARG A 109 3.42 6.28 25.34
CA ARG A 109 4.63 5.77 25.99
C ARG A 109 5.90 6.21 25.27
N TYR A 110 6.96 6.44 26.05
CA TYR A 110 8.29 6.75 25.52
C TYR A 110 9.07 5.48 25.19
N CYS A 111 10.16 5.62 24.43
CA CYS A 111 11.00 4.50 23.99
C CYS A 111 11.43 3.55 25.12
N ARG A 112 11.77 4.11 26.31
CA ARG A 112 12.20 3.33 27.49
C ARG A 112 11.11 2.44 28.11
N ASP A 113 9.83 2.67 27.74
CA ASP A 113 8.69 1.96 28.32
C ASP A 113 8.32 0.71 27.51
N PHE A 114 8.95 0.49 26.35
CA PHE A 114 8.74 -0.70 25.51
C PHE A 114 9.72 -1.80 25.90
N THR A 115 9.40 -2.57 26.93
CA THR A 115 10.25 -3.64 27.49
C THR A 115 9.77 -5.04 27.10
N ASP A 116 8.57 -5.15 26.50
CA ASP A 116 7.99 -6.41 26.07
C ASP A 116 8.27 -6.64 24.56
N VAL A 117 9.09 -7.67 24.29
CA VAL A 117 9.48 -8.08 22.93
C VAL A 117 8.28 -8.55 22.11
N ASP A 118 7.33 -9.24 22.73
CA ASP A 118 6.16 -9.79 22.02
C ASP A 118 5.18 -8.67 21.58
N GLU A 119 5.02 -7.66 22.41
CA GLU A 119 4.28 -6.44 22.05
C GLU A 119 4.94 -5.75 20.83
N VAL A 120 6.24 -5.54 20.87
CA VAL A 120 6.99 -4.91 19.78
C VAL A 120 6.90 -5.75 18.50
N ASN A 121 7.08 -7.07 18.60
CA ASN A 121 6.98 -7.99 17.47
C ASN A 121 5.57 -8.01 16.87
N SER A 122 4.53 -8.00 17.69
CA SER A 122 3.14 -7.93 17.25
C SER A 122 2.89 -6.65 16.45
N TYR A 123 3.40 -5.50 16.93
CA TYR A 123 3.32 -4.25 16.20
C TYR A 123 4.04 -4.31 14.85
N LEU A 124 5.28 -4.82 14.82
CA LEU A 124 6.09 -4.91 13.61
C LEU A 124 5.51 -5.93 12.61
N SER A 125 4.85 -6.99 13.08
CA SER A 125 4.18 -7.98 12.23
C SER A 125 3.15 -7.31 11.31
N LEU A 126 2.28 -6.44 11.85
CA LEU A 126 1.32 -5.69 11.04
C LEU A 126 1.99 -4.60 10.21
N ASN A 127 2.86 -3.80 10.84
CA ASN A 127 3.30 -2.54 10.23
C ASN A 127 4.48 -2.68 9.27
N VAL A 128 5.26 -3.76 9.40
CA VAL A 128 6.50 -3.99 8.61
C VAL A 128 6.43 -5.31 7.87
N SER A 129 6.36 -6.44 8.60
CA SER A 129 6.48 -7.77 8.02
C SER A 129 5.37 -8.08 7.01
N SER A 130 4.13 -7.66 7.32
CA SER A 130 3.00 -7.88 6.42
C SER A 130 3.19 -7.22 5.06
N ALA A 131 3.72 -5.99 5.03
CA ALA A 131 3.94 -5.25 3.80
C ALA A 131 5.01 -5.93 2.93
N LEU A 132 6.09 -6.43 3.53
CA LEU A 132 7.13 -7.17 2.82
C LEU A 132 6.59 -8.50 2.28
N CYS A 133 6.00 -9.32 3.15
CA CYS A 133 5.53 -10.66 2.78
C CYS A 133 4.41 -10.60 1.73
N LEU A 134 3.47 -9.67 1.89
CA LEU A 134 2.41 -9.49 0.90
C LEU A 134 2.97 -9.04 -0.45
N THR A 135 3.87 -8.05 -0.46
CA THR A 135 4.47 -7.57 -1.71
C THR A 135 5.24 -8.68 -2.42
N ALA A 136 6.08 -9.42 -1.70
CA ALA A 136 6.81 -10.55 -2.27
C ALA A 136 5.87 -11.63 -2.83
N GLY A 137 4.81 -11.96 -2.08
CA GLY A 137 3.81 -12.95 -2.52
C GLY A 137 3.03 -12.49 -3.75
N VAL A 138 2.62 -11.22 -3.82
CA VAL A 138 1.94 -10.63 -4.99
C VAL A 138 2.84 -10.64 -6.22
N LEU A 139 4.11 -10.23 -6.09
CA LEU A 139 5.06 -10.23 -7.21
C LEU A 139 5.37 -11.64 -7.73
N ARG A 140 5.37 -12.64 -6.85
CA ARG A 140 5.49 -14.06 -7.24
C ARG A 140 4.23 -14.59 -7.94
N SER A 141 3.05 -14.13 -7.52
CA SER A 141 1.76 -14.51 -8.12
C SER A 141 1.53 -13.84 -9.47
N VAL A 142 2.07 -12.63 -9.66
CA VAL A 142 1.96 -11.84 -10.90
C VAL A 142 3.38 -11.54 -11.42
N PRO A 143 4.05 -12.54 -12.02
CA PRO A 143 5.43 -12.40 -12.48
C PRO A 143 5.55 -11.41 -13.63
N ARG A 144 6.76 -10.92 -13.85
CA ARG A 144 7.09 -10.06 -14.98
C ARG A 144 6.73 -10.71 -16.30
N ARG A 145 6.10 -9.94 -17.21
CA ARG A 145 5.87 -10.30 -18.61
C ARG A 145 5.80 -9.06 -19.49
N ALA A 146 6.01 -9.24 -20.79
CA ALA A 146 5.90 -8.15 -21.76
C ALA A 146 4.48 -7.54 -21.72
N GLY A 147 4.38 -6.23 -21.79
CA GLY A 147 3.11 -5.50 -21.76
C GLY A 147 2.54 -5.26 -20.35
N LEU A 148 2.97 -5.98 -19.32
CA LEU A 148 2.51 -5.79 -17.94
C LEU A 148 3.28 -4.66 -17.24
N THR A 149 2.58 -3.65 -16.76
CA THR A 149 3.15 -2.63 -15.86
C THR A 149 2.84 -3.00 -14.41
N ARG A 150 3.88 -3.12 -13.58
CA ARG A 150 3.74 -3.41 -12.15
C ARG A 150 4.08 -2.18 -11.32
N VAL A 151 3.19 -1.79 -10.41
CA VAL A 151 3.35 -0.60 -9.55
C VAL A 151 3.10 -1.00 -8.10
N ILE A 152 4.06 -0.71 -7.23
CA ILE A 152 3.94 -0.89 -5.79
C ILE A 152 3.98 0.48 -5.11
N VAL A 153 2.95 0.78 -4.34
CA VAL A 153 2.87 2.02 -3.55
C VAL A 153 2.94 1.68 -2.07
N ASN A 154 3.97 2.15 -1.40
CA ASN A 154 4.08 2.15 0.04
C ASN A 154 3.52 3.47 0.59
N VAL A 155 2.48 3.38 1.42
CA VAL A 155 1.98 4.56 2.14
C VAL A 155 2.89 4.83 3.34
N SER A 156 3.79 5.78 3.13
CA SER A 156 4.79 6.25 4.09
C SER A 156 4.25 7.36 5.01
N SER A 157 5.13 8.09 5.65
CA SER A 157 4.84 9.22 6.53
C SER A 157 6.08 10.09 6.67
N LEU A 158 5.91 11.35 7.05
CA LEU A 158 7.02 12.19 7.52
C LEU A 158 7.79 11.54 8.68
N CYS A 159 7.11 10.72 9.48
CA CYS A 159 7.70 9.95 10.57
C CYS A 159 8.77 8.94 10.12
N ALA A 160 8.84 8.60 8.84
CA ALA A 160 9.95 7.79 8.30
C ALA A 160 11.27 8.57 8.24
N LEU A 161 11.20 9.90 8.22
CA LEU A 161 12.35 10.80 8.04
C LEU A 161 12.67 11.63 9.28
N ARG A 162 11.69 11.86 10.16
CA ARG A 162 11.82 12.69 11.35
C ARG A 162 11.36 11.96 12.60
N PRO A 163 12.11 12.07 13.71
CA PRO A 163 11.70 11.50 14.97
C PRO A 163 10.60 12.37 15.63
N PHE A 164 9.63 11.70 16.23
CA PHE A 164 8.62 12.31 17.07
C PHE A 164 8.67 11.66 18.46
N PRO A 165 8.75 12.42 19.57
CA PRO A 165 8.70 11.86 20.90
C PRO A 165 7.46 10.97 21.10
N SER A 166 7.59 9.86 21.79
CA SER A 166 6.59 8.80 22.02
C SER A 166 6.15 7.97 20.79
N TRP A 167 6.67 8.25 19.58
CA TRP A 167 6.27 7.56 18.34
C TRP A 167 7.30 6.53 17.85
N VAL A 168 8.07 5.93 18.76
CA VAL A 168 9.21 5.07 18.39
C VAL A 168 8.82 3.95 17.44
N LEU A 169 7.74 3.23 17.73
CA LEU A 169 7.29 2.11 16.89
C LEU A 169 6.82 2.59 15.52
N TYR A 170 6.07 3.70 15.48
CA TYR A 170 5.56 4.22 14.23
C TYR A 170 6.66 4.79 13.33
N CYS A 171 7.56 5.62 13.90
CA CYS A 171 8.70 6.16 13.16
C CYS A 171 9.61 5.05 12.63
N SER A 172 9.98 4.10 13.48
CA SER A 172 10.83 2.97 13.10
C SER A 172 10.16 2.08 12.05
N GLY A 173 8.87 1.77 12.22
CA GLY A 173 8.12 0.98 11.25
C GLY A 173 8.02 1.65 9.88
N LYS A 174 7.75 2.97 9.83
CA LYS A 174 7.70 3.72 8.56
C LYS A 174 9.07 3.84 7.91
N ALA A 175 10.14 4.08 8.69
CA ALA A 175 11.51 4.11 8.18
C ALA A 175 11.94 2.74 7.62
N ALA A 176 11.64 1.66 8.33
CA ALA A 176 11.90 0.30 7.87
C ALA A 176 11.20 0.02 6.53
N ARG A 177 9.91 0.36 6.42
CA ARG A 177 9.16 0.20 5.16
C ARG A 177 9.76 1.01 4.03
N ASP A 178 10.10 2.27 4.25
CA ASP A 178 10.69 3.12 3.21
C ASP A 178 12.00 2.51 2.68
N MET A 179 12.86 1.98 3.57
CA MET A 179 14.09 1.32 3.16
C MET A 179 13.81 0.03 2.39
N MET A 180 12.89 -0.83 2.86
CA MET A 180 12.52 -2.07 2.17
C MET A 180 12.06 -1.80 0.73
N PHE A 181 11.21 -0.81 0.51
CA PHE A 181 10.71 -0.48 -0.82
C PHE A 181 11.74 0.24 -1.70
N ARG A 182 12.73 0.90 -1.10
CA ARG A 182 13.91 1.41 -1.86
C ARG A 182 14.79 0.26 -2.32
N VAL A 183 15.05 -0.73 -1.48
CA VAL A 183 15.78 -1.95 -1.86
C VAL A 183 15.04 -2.68 -2.98
N LEU A 184 13.74 -2.89 -2.86
CA LEU A 184 12.92 -3.51 -3.90
C LEU A 184 13.03 -2.79 -5.25
N ALA A 185 13.10 -1.46 -5.26
CA ALA A 185 13.26 -0.67 -6.48
C ALA A 185 14.62 -0.88 -7.17
N GLU A 186 15.67 -1.20 -6.42
CA GLU A 186 16.99 -1.53 -6.97
C GLU A 186 17.05 -3.00 -7.46
N GLU A 187 16.36 -3.92 -6.77
CA GLU A 187 16.32 -5.35 -7.14
C GLU A 187 15.45 -5.62 -8.36
N GLU A 188 14.37 -4.84 -8.54
CA GLU A 188 13.40 -5.00 -9.63
C GLU A 188 13.32 -3.72 -10.50
N PRO A 189 14.28 -3.49 -11.41
CA PRO A 189 14.40 -2.21 -12.12
C PRO A 189 13.24 -1.90 -13.09
N ASP A 190 12.44 -2.87 -13.47
CA ASP A 190 11.21 -2.72 -14.27
C ASP A 190 9.95 -2.49 -13.41
N LEU A 191 10.06 -2.64 -12.09
CA LEU A 191 8.99 -2.37 -11.15
C LEU A 191 8.95 -0.87 -10.81
N ARG A 192 7.76 -0.28 -10.87
CA ARG A 192 7.58 1.08 -10.38
C ARG A 192 7.27 1.05 -8.90
N VAL A 193 8.19 1.55 -8.07
CA VAL A 193 8.02 1.62 -6.62
C VAL A 193 7.88 3.07 -6.18
N LEU A 194 6.86 3.38 -5.38
CA LEU A 194 6.60 4.71 -4.85
C LEU A 194 6.45 4.65 -3.33
N ASN A 195 7.32 5.33 -2.60
CA ASN A 195 7.09 5.71 -1.21
C ASN A 195 6.29 7.02 -1.20
N TYR A 196 5.01 6.95 -0.83
CA TYR A 196 4.09 8.08 -0.83
C TYR A 196 3.71 8.45 0.61
N ALA A 197 4.10 9.64 1.05
CA ALA A 197 3.67 10.19 2.32
C ALA A 197 2.53 11.19 2.06
N PRO A 198 1.30 10.89 2.48
CA PRO A 198 0.18 11.83 2.36
C PRO A 198 0.44 13.06 3.21
N ASP A 199 0.11 14.24 2.65
CA ASP A 199 0.21 15.50 3.39
C ASP A 199 -0.81 15.53 4.53
N VAL A 200 -0.36 15.90 5.73
CA VAL A 200 -1.24 16.06 6.89
C VAL A 200 -1.33 17.55 7.18
N PRO A 201 -2.52 18.16 7.13
CA PRO A 201 -2.70 19.62 7.27
C PRO A 201 -2.15 20.23 8.58
N TRP A 202 -1.76 19.40 9.55
CA TRP A 202 -1.27 19.79 10.87
C TRP A 202 0.24 20.04 10.95
N PHE A 203 1.01 19.81 9.85
CA PHE A 203 2.44 20.09 9.85
C PHE A 203 2.74 21.39 9.09
N PRO A 204 3.66 22.26 9.60
CA PRO A 204 4.04 23.49 8.94
C PRO A 204 4.47 23.21 7.48
N GLN A 205 3.85 23.91 6.55
CA GLN A 205 4.17 23.82 5.13
C GLN A 205 5.65 24.20 4.91
N GLY A 206 6.42 23.36 4.27
CA GLY A 206 7.73 23.74 3.81
C GLY A 206 8.81 22.67 3.66
N LEU A 207 8.54 21.37 3.93
CA LEU A 207 9.60 20.35 3.83
C LEU A 207 9.11 19.05 3.16
N TRP A 208 8.65 19.14 1.92
CA TRP A 208 8.33 17.96 1.13
C TRP A 208 9.34 17.80 0.01
N THR A 209 10.25 16.86 0.17
CA THR A 209 11.00 16.32 -0.96
C THR A 209 10.29 15.06 -1.45
N ARG A 210 9.76 15.09 -2.64
CA ARG A 210 9.30 13.90 -3.37
C ARG A 210 10.51 13.04 -3.63
N THR A 211 10.71 11.98 -2.85
CA THR A 211 11.63 10.92 -3.24
C THR A 211 10.90 10.00 -4.21
N CYS A 212 10.80 10.44 -5.45
CA CYS A 212 10.41 9.57 -6.55
C CYS A 212 11.70 8.96 -7.09
N SER A 213 12.00 7.70 -6.76
CA SER A 213 13.03 6.94 -7.44
C SER A 213 12.44 6.40 -8.75
N CYS A 214 12.12 7.32 -9.68
CA CYS A 214 11.80 6.94 -11.05
C CYS A 214 13.05 7.22 -11.86
N ARG A 215 13.84 6.20 -12.16
CA ARG A 215 14.93 6.32 -13.14
C ARG A 215 14.34 6.52 -14.53
N ARG A 216 14.23 7.78 -14.98
CA ARG A 216 14.63 8.19 -16.34
C ARG A 216 15.71 9.23 -16.13
N GLY A 217 16.89 8.96 -16.70
CA GLY A 217 18.12 9.69 -16.58
C GLY A 217 17.98 11.21 -16.43
N ALA A 218 18.26 11.69 -15.25
CA ALA A 218 18.82 13.02 -14.97
C ALA A 218 19.22 13.03 -13.50
N ALA A 219 20.49 13.29 -13.26
CA ALA A 219 21.05 13.49 -11.93
C ALA A 219 20.41 14.72 -11.28
N LEU A 220 19.72 14.53 -10.15
CA LEU A 220 19.37 15.62 -9.26
C LEU A 220 20.28 15.55 -8.04
N ARG A 221 21.14 16.58 -7.95
CA ARG A 221 22.07 16.80 -6.85
C ARG A 221 21.30 16.97 -5.55
N THR A 222 21.64 16.12 -4.59
CA THR A 222 21.25 16.28 -3.18
C THR A 222 22.02 17.47 -2.61
N THR A 223 21.33 18.47 -2.13
CA THR A 223 21.91 19.43 -1.18
C THR A 223 21.29 19.15 0.18
N VAL A 224 22.14 19.03 1.18
CA VAL A 224 21.92 18.73 2.60
C VAL A 224 20.99 19.72 3.27
#